data_bb7f3d9f163a64e073ebe64bbc035648
#
_entry.id   bb7f3d9f163a64e073ebe64bbc035648
#
_cell.length_a   1.000
_cell.length_b   1.000
_cell.length_c   1.000
_cell.angle_alpha   90.00
_cell.angle_beta   90.00
_cell.angle_gamma   90.00
#
_symmetry.space_group_name_H-M   'P 1'
#
loop_
_entity.id
_entity.type
_entity.pdbx_description
1 polymer ?
#
loop_
_entity_poly.entity_id
_entity_poly.type
_entity_poly.pdbx_seq_one_letter_code
_entity_poly.pdbx_strand_id
1 'polypeptide(L)'
;MSKIVGKALPDMPWQDKDENDKLPVWRYKANPIIDRFATRNSNSIFNSAVVPFEDGYAGIFRCDSRSISMDIFAGFSKDGIHWDISDDPIVFHCDDEEIGKRDYRYDPRVCFIEDRYYITWCNGYHGYPTIGVGYTFDFKTFYQLENAFLPFNRNGVLFPRKINGNYYMLSRPSDNGHTPFGDIFVSESPDMKHWGVHRYVMGTIKGDESAWQSTKIGAGCIPIETEEGWLVIYHGVINTCNGFVYRMGCALLDLEQPWKVLKRTKNYILAPHEIYECMGDVPNVVFPCAALTDAETGRIAIYYGCADTVTGLARSEERRVGKECRSRWSPYH
;
A
#
# COMPACT_ATOMS: atom_id res chain seq x y z
N MET A 1 14.28 -2.18 -22.42
CA MET A 1 13.48 -3.28 -21.91
C MET A 1 13.07 -2.95 -20.49
N SER A 2 11.90 -3.38 -20.05
CA SER A 2 11.46 -3.31 -18.66
C SER A 2 12.38 -4.20 -17.80
N LYS A 3 12.60 -3.77 -16.55
CA LYS A 3 13.31 -4.57 -15.55
C LYS A 3 12.39 -5.25 -14.56
N ILE A 4 11.08 -5.08 -14.70
CA ILE A 4 10.08 -5.73 -13.85
C ILE A 4 10.09 -7.23 -14.12
N VAL A 5 10.22 -8.01 -13.05
CA VAL A 5 10.10 -9.47 -13.07
C VAL A 5 8.64 -9.82 -12.79
N GLY A 6 7.99 -10.50 -13.72
CA GLY A 6 6.57 -10.83 -13.56
C GLY A 6 5.90 -11.22 -14.87
N LYS A 7 4.58 -11.09 -14.89
CA LYS A 7 3.75 -11.38 -16.06
C LYS A 7 3.44 -10.11 -16.84
N ALA A 8 3.17 -10.27 -18.14
CA ALA A 8 2.54 -9.21 -18.92
C ALA A 8 1.11 -8.95 -18.38
N LEU A 9 0.71 -7.68 -18.40
CA LEU A 9 -0.62 -7.23 -18.04
C LEU A 9 -1.09 -6.18 -19.07
N PRO A 10 -1.35 -6.60 -20.33
CA PRO A 10 -1.62 -5.68 -21.43
C PRO A 10 -2.89 -4.84 -21.20
N ASP A 11 -3.89 -5.41 -20.53
CA ASP A 11 -5.20 -4.77 -20.29
C ASP A 11 -5.21 -3.92 -19.00
N MET A 12 -4.07 -3.70 -18.36
CA MET A 12 -4.02 -2.82 -17.20
C MET A 12 -4.54 -1.41 -17.54
N PRO A 13 -5.22 -0.73 -16.60
CA PRO A 13 -5.71 0.62 -16.84
C PRO A 13 -4.56 1.57 -17.18
N TRP A 14 -4.48 2.06 -18.40
CA TRP A 14 -3.38 2.89 -18.87
C TRP A 14 -3.84 4.23 -19.45
N GLN A 15 -2.98 5.21 -19.32
CA GLN A 15 -3.06 6.53 -19.92
C GLN A 15 -1.64 7.05 -20.08
N ASP A 16 -1.30 7.53 -21.27
CA ASP A 16 0.00 8.14 -21.53
C ASP A 16 0.20 9.42 -20.71
N LYS A 17 1.47 9.69 -20.42
CA LYS A 17 1.87 10.88 -19.69
C LYS A 17 1.66 12.12 -20.54
N ASP A 18 1.11 13.18 -19.94
CA ASP A 18 1.08 14.50 -20.58
C ASP A 18 2.51 15.08 -20.68
N GLU A 19 2.84 15.71 -21.80
CA GLU A 19 4.15 16.30 -22.04
C GLU A 19 4.53 17.39 -21.02
N ASN A 20 3.54 18.08 -20.48
CA ASN A 20 3.72 19.14 -19.48
C ASN A 20 3.87 18.60 -18.05
N ASP A 21 3.58 17.35 -17.80
CA ASP A 21 3.74 16.77 -16.48
C ASP A 21 5.23 16.54 -16.18
N LYS A 22 5.72 17.08 -15.07
CA LYS A 22 7.15 17.03 -14.68
C LYS A 22 7.49 15.91 -13.72
N LEU A 23 6.46 15.32 -13.05
CA LEU A 23 6.69 14.27 -12.08
C LEU A 23 6.85 12.88 -12.76
N PRO A 24 7.53 11.93 -12.13
CA PRO A 24 7.65 10.58 -12.64
C PRO A 24 6.35 9.77 -12.54
N VAL A 25 5.41 10.22 -11.71
CA VAL A 25 4.07 9.67 -11.52
C VAL A 25 3.04 10.70 -11.95
N TRP A 26 2.08 10.31 -12.76
CA TRP A 26 1.01 11.18 -13.27
C TRP A 26 -0.38 10.62 -12.99
N ARG A 27 -1.34 11.49 -12.79
CA ARG A 27 -2.71 11.14 -12.41
C ARG A 27 -3.54 10.68 -13.60
N TYR A 28 -4.49 9.82 -13.33
CA TYR A 28 -5.56 9.52 -14.29
C TYR A 28 -6.48 10.73 -14.44
N LYS A 29 -6.82 11.08 -15.71
CA LYS A 29 -7.57 12.31 -16.00
C LYS A 29 -8.99 12.31 -15.43
N ALA A 30 -9.60 11.14 -15.26
CA ALA A 30 -10.95 11.01 -14.73
C ALA A 30 -10.97 10.62 -13.23
N ASN A 31 -9.93 10.96 -12.47
CA ASN A 31 -9.94 10.80 -11.01
C ASN A 31 -10.98 11.70 -10.33
N PRO A 32 -11.54 11.29 -9.19
CA PRO A 32 -11.34 10.00 -8.54
C PRO A 32 -12.06 8.86 -9.28
N ILE A 33 -11.50 7.62 -9.21
CA ILE A 33 -12.12 6.46 -9.87
C ILE A 33 -13.18 5.78 -8.98
N ILE A 34 -13.14 5.99 -7.68
CA ILE A 34 -14.16 5.53 -6.74
C ILE A 34 -14.53 6.71 -5.84
N ASP A 35 -15.80 7.08 -5.89
CA ASP A 35 -16.35 8.16 -5.09
C ASP A 35 -16.69 7.69 -3.67
N ARG A 36 -16.88 8.64 -2.77
CA ARG A 36 -17.16 8.41 -1.35
C ARG A 36 -18.46 7.64 -1.09
N PHE A 37 -19.45 7.77 -1.93
CA PHE A 37 -20.78 7.15 -1.79
C PHE A 37 -21.00 5.96 -2.74
N ALA A 38 -19.94 5.27 -3.13
CA ALA A 38 -20.02 4.17 -4.08
C ALA A 38 -20.76 2.93 -3.55
N THR A 39 -20.91 2.79 -2.21
CA THR A 39 -21.77 1.76 -1.59
C THR A 39 -22.90 2.40 -0.79
N ARG A 40 -23.93 1.60 -0.44
CA ARG A 40 -25.13 2.06 0.27
C ARG A 40 -24.83 2.84 1.56
N ASN A 41 -23.83 2.43 2.32
CA ASN A 41 -23.55 2.95 3.65
C ASN A 41 -22.20 3.66 3.78
N SER A 42 -21.41 3.73 2.73
CA SER A 42 -20.10 4.39 2.77
C SER A 42 -20.24 5.89 2.95
N ASN A 43 -19.35 6.45 3.77
CA ASN A 43 -19.04 7.88 3.81
C ASN A 43 -17.79 8.16 2.97
N SER A 44 -16.85 7.23 2.99
CA SER A 44 -15.57 7.33 2.27
C SER A 44 -15.08 5.95 1.86
N ILE A 45 -14.49 5.85 0.66
CA ILE A 45 -13.85 4.63 0.13
C ILE A 45 -12.48 5.00 -0.42
N PHE A 46 -11.45 4.51 0.24
CA PHE A 46 -10.06 4.85 -0.05
C PHE A 46 -9.10 3.73 0.37
N ASN A 47 -7.81 3.89 0.14
CA ASN A 47 -6.78 2.93 0.52
C ASN A 47 -7.08 1.50 0.04
N SER A 48 -7.36 1.38 -1.25
CA SER A 48 -7.84 0.14 -1.89
C SER A 48 -6.69 -0.76 -2.31
N ALA A 49 -6.76 -2.03 -1.98
CA ALA A 49 -5.89 -3.07 -2.52
C ALA A 49 -6.49 -3.67 -3.79
N VAL A 50 -5.73 -3.73 -4.86
CA VAL A 50 -6.18 -4.22 -6.17
C VAL A 50 -5.18 -5.21 -6.74
N VAL A 51 -5.66 -6.31 -7.31
CA VAL A 51 -4.86 -7.33 -7.97
C VAL A 51 -5.55 -7.82 -9.25
N PRO A 52 -4.79 -8.34 -10.23
CA PRO A 52 -5.37 -9.09 -11.33
C PRO A 52 -6.08 -10.34 -10.80
N PHE A 53 -7.27 -10.62 -11.31
CA PHE A 53 -8.06 -11.79 -10.92
C PHE A 53 -8.91 -12.25 -12.09
N GLU A 54 -8.82 -13.54 -12.46
CA GLU A 54 -9.49 -14.12 -13.61
C GLU A 54 -9.27 -13.30 -14.90
N ASP A 55 -10.33 -12.87 -15.56
CA ASP A 55 -10.31 -12.04 -16.77
C ASP A 55 -10.47 -10.53 -16.48
N GLY A 56 -10.20 -10.11 -15.23
CA GLY A 56 -10.31 -8.73 -14.78
C GLY A 56 -9.50 -8.47 -13.50
N TYR A 57 -10.14 -7.86 -12.54
CA TYR A 57 -9.51 -7.44 -11.29
C TYR A 57 -10.41 -7.71 -10.10
N ALA A 58 -9.79 -8.05 -8.97
CA ALA A 58 -10.43 -8.06 -7.67
C ALA A 58 -9.77 -7.03 -6.74
N GLY A 59 -10.53 -6.54 -5.78
CA GLY A 59 -10.04 -5.57 -4.82
C GLY A 59 -10.61 -5.77 -3.43
N ILE A 60 -9.88 -5.25 -2.45
CA ILE A 60 -10.34 -5.09 -1.07
C ILE A 60 -10.23 -3.62 -0.72
N PHE A 61 -11.35 -3.03 -0.30
CA PHE A 61 -11.53 -1.60 -0.16
C PHE A 61 -11.77 -1.26 1.29
N ARG A 62 -11.05 -0.27 1.81
CA ARG A 62 -11.42 0.37 3.06
C ARG A 62 -12.68 1.21 2.83
N CYS A 63 -13.73 0.93 3.56
CA CYS A 63 -14.94 1.73 3.59
C CYS A 63 -15.19 2.22 5.01
N ASP A 64 -15.16 3.53 5.19
CA ASP A 64 -15.58 4.15 6.43
C ASP A 64 -17.06 4.50 6.28
N SER A 65 -17.91 4.03 7.20
CA SER A 65 -19.34 4.24 7.15
C SER A 65 -19.75 5.64 7.61
N ARG A 66 -21.01 6.01 7.39
CA ARG A 66 -21.54 7.27 7.92
C ARG A 66 -21.61 7.32 9.46
N SER A 67 -21.49 6.18 10.14
CA SER A 67 -21.30 6.12 11.59
C SER A 67 -19.84 6.13 12.03
N ILE A 68 -18.93 6.38 11.09
CA ILE A 68 -17.47 6.43 11.30
C ILE A 68 -16.90 5.08 11.78
N SER A 69 -17.54 3.97 11.45
CA SER A 69 -16.96 2.64 11.62
C SER A 69 -16.15 2.26 10.38
N MET A 70 -14.99 1.70 10.60
CA MET A 70 -14.04 1.29 9.54
C MET A 70 -14.12 -0.22 9.35
N ASP A 71 -14.31 -0.67 8.12
CA ASP A 71 -14.18 -2.08 7.75
C ASP A 71 -13.69 -2.23 6.31
N ILE A 72 -13.43 -3.46 5.88
CA ILE A 72 -12.92 -3.80 4.56
C ILE A 72 -13.96 -4.60 3.77
N PHE A 73 -14.06 -4.29 2.48
CA PHE A 73 -15.10 -4.77 1.57
C PHE A 73 -14.47 -5.35 0.31
N ALA A 74 -15.05 -6.40 -0.24
CA ALA A 74 -14.59 -6.97 -1.50
C ALA A 74 -15.29 -6.31 -2.70
N GLY A 75 -14.64 -6.31 -3.86
CA GLY A 75 -15.22 -5.82 -5.09
C GLY A 75 -14.48 -6.35 -6.31
N PHE A 76 -15.14 -6.24 -7.46
CA PHE A 76 -14.62 -6.71 -8.74
C PHE A 76 -14.69 -5.62 -9.81
N SER A 77 -13.82 -5.74 -10.80
CA SER A 77 -13.78 -4.83 -11.95
C SER A 77 -13.32 -5.58 -13.20
N LYS A 78 -13.84 -5.18 -14.37
CA LYS A 78 -13.35 -5.70 -15.65
C LYS A 78 -12.17 -4.89 -16.20
N ASP A 79 -12.07 -3.63 -15.84
CA ASP A 79 -11.11 -2.68 -16.40
C ASP A 79 -10.16 -2.04 -15.37
N GLY A 80 -10.34 -2.37 -14.07
CA GLY A 80 -9.58 -1.77 -12.98
C GLY A 80 -9.93 -0.29 -12.68
N ILE A 81 -10.96 0.25 -13.31
CA ILE A 81 -11.42 1.64 -13.15
C ILE A 81 -12.84 1.69 -12.58
N HIS A 82 -13.76 0.92 -13.16
CA HIS A 82 -15.15 0.82 -12.73
C HIS A 82 -15.31 -0.40 -11.82
N TRP A 83 -15.75 -0.17 -10.59
CA TRP A 83 -15.79 -1.17 -9.54
C TRP A 83 -17.20 -1.47 -9.08
N ASP A 84 -17.51 -2.75 -8.95
CA ASP A 84 -18.67 -3.28 -8.24
C ASP A 84 -18.21 -3.73 -6.86
N ILE A 85 -18.50 -2.90 -5.83
CA ILE A 85 -18.07 -3.10 -4.44
C ILE A 85 -19.26 -3.61 -3.64
N SER A 86 -19.06 -4.66 -2.85
CA SER A 86 -20.09 -5.19 -1.94
C SER A 86 -20.62 -4.11 -1.00
N ASP A 87 -21.90 -4.17 -0.70
CA ASP A 87 -22.53 -3.33 0.35
C ASP A 87 -22.23 -3.83 1.77
N ASP A 88 -21.76 -5.07 1.89
CA ASP A 88 -21.50 -5.73 3.17
C ASP A 88 -19.97 -5.94 3.37
N PRO A 89 -19.48 -5.78 4.61
CA PRO A 89 -18.08 -6.02 4.92
C PRO A 89 -17.70 -7.50 4.79
N ILE A 90 -16.41 -7.75 4.57
CA ILE A 90 -15.85 -9.10 4.53
C ILE A 90 -16.06 -9.80 5.88
N VAL A 91 -16.62 -11.01 5.82
CA VAL A 91 -16.70 -11.94 6.96
C VAL A 91 -15.58 -12.95 6.80
N PHE A 92 -14.69 -13.01 7.79
CA PHE A 92 -13.63 -14.00 7.82
C PHE A 92 -14.05 -15.23 8.63
N HIS A 93 -13.78 -16.40 8.09
CA HIS A 93 -13.74 -17.64 8.88
C HIS A 93 -12.48 -17.62 9.75
N CYS A 94 -12.64 -17.78 11.05
CA CYS A 94 -11.57 -17.84 12.03
C CYS A 94 -11.89 -18.90 13.07
N ASP A 95 -10.97 -19.84 13.27
CA ASP A 95 -11.16 -20.94 14.24
C ASP A 95 -10.97 -20.47 15.70
N ASP A 96 -10.23 -19.37 15.89
CA ASP A 96 -10.00 -18.77 17.20
C ASP A 96 -10.88 -17.55 17.41
N GLU A 97 -11.78 -17.61 18.38
CA GLU A 97 -12.72 -16.54 18.70
C GLU A 97 -12.01 -15.25 19.19
N GLU A 98 -10.86 -15.39 19.84
CA GLU A 98 -10.08 -14.24 20.32
C GLU A 98 -9.45 -13.47 19.15
N ILE A 99 -8.87 -14.19 18.21
CA ILE A 99 -8.27 -13.61 16.99
C ILE A 99 -9.35 -13.08 16.03
N GLY A 100 -10.51 -13.75 15.97
CA GLY A 100 -11.65 -13.35 15.14
C GLY A 100 -12.33 -12.07 15.61
N LYS A 101 -12.18 -11.68 16.88
CA LYS A 101 -12.69 -10.41 17.39
C LYS A 101 -11.98 -9.24 16.72
N ARG A 102 -12.75 -8.21 16.42
CA ARG A 102 -12.25 -6.97 15.83
C ARG A 102 -12.97 -5.76 16.38
N ASP A 103 -12.21 -4.70 16.56
CA ASP A 103 -12.79 -3.37 16.86
C ASP A 103 -12.99 -2.58 15.56
N TYR A 104 -12.05 -2.74 14.61
CA TYR A 104 -12.04 -2.10 13.29
C TYR A 104 -11.07 -2.82 12.35
N ARG A 105 -11.25 -2.59 11.02
CA ARG A 105 -10.30 -3.00 9.98
C ARG A 105 -10.11 -1.87 8.99
N TYR A 106 -8.86 -1.58 8.59
CA TYR A 106 -8.57 -0.59 7.58
C TYR A 106 -7.23 -0.82 6.85
N ASP A 107 -7.01 -0.11 5.76
CA ASP A 107 -5.81 -0.11 4.94
C ASP A 107 -5.37 -1.51 4.50
N PRO A 108 -6.21 -2.23 3.75
CA PRO A 108 -5.88 -3.57 3.28
C PRO A 108 -4.72 -3.54 2.28
N ARG A 109 -3.99 -4.66 2.20
CA ARG A 109 -3.06 -5.01 1.12
C ARG A 109 -3.37 -6.42 0.67
N VAL A 110 -3.24 -6.67 -0.62
CA VAL A 110 -3.44 -8.01 -1.20
C VAL A 110 -2.22 -8.40 -1.99
N CYS A 111 -1.75 -9.63 -1.77
CA CYS A 111 -0.57 -10.18 -2.38
C CYS A 111 -0.81 -11.64 -2.81
N PHE A 112 -0.69 -11.93 -4.11
CA PHE A 112 -0.72 -13.32 -4.57
C PHE A 112 0.62 -14.00 -4.29
N ILE A 113 0.62 -15.08 -3.50
CA ILE A 113 1.81 -15.87 -3.19
C ILE A 113 1.46 -17.34 -3.34
N GLU A 114 2.23 -18.06 -4.15
CA GLU A 114 2.08 -19.48 -4.43
C GLU A 114 0.72 -19.82 -5.09
N ASP A 115 -0.33 -20.05 -4.31
CA ASP A 115 -1.62 -20.54 -4.79
C ASP A 115 -2.84 -19.71 -4.33
N ARG A 116 -2.61 -18.64 -3.54
CA ARG A 116 -3.69 -17.87 -2.93
C ARG A 116 -3.36 -16.38 -2.80
N TYR A 117 -4.40 -15.60 -2.54
CA TYR A 117 -4.29 -14.17 -2.26
C TYR A 117 -4.23 -13.96 -0.75
N TYR A 118 -3.07 -13.60 -0.23
CA TYR A 118 -2.92 -13.17 1.15
C TYR A 118 -3.35 -11.72 1.30
N ILE A 119 -4.03 -11.45 2.41
CA ILE A 119 -4.56 -10.13 2.76
C ILE A 119 -3.92 -9.73 4.08
N THR A 120 -3.40 -8.51 4.14
CA THR A 120 -2.99 -7.87 5.39
C THR A 120 -3.80 -6.60 5.58
N TRP A 121 -4.13 -6.26 6.81
CA TRP A 121 -4.85 -5.02 7.16
C TRP A 121 -4.42 -4.53 8.52
N CYS A 122 -4.70 -3.24 8.81
CA CYS A 122 -4.63 -2.77 10.18
C CYS A 122 -5.86 -3.29 10.93
N ASN A 123 -5.62 -4.11 11.93
CA ASN A 123 -6.63 -4.78 12.73
C ASN A 123 -6.72 -4.14 14.11
N GLY A 124 -7.92 -3.75 14.55
CA GLY A 124 -8.17 -3.34 15.93
C GLY A 124 -8.25 -4.56 16.84
N TYR A 125 -7.32 -4.65 17.78
CA TYR A 125 -7.22 -5.73 18.74
C TYR A 125 -7.10 -5.16 20.15
N HIS A 126 -8.11 -5.37 20.98
CA HIS A 126 -8.25 -4.73 22.31
C HIS A 126 -8.09 -3.20 22.28
N GLY A 127 -8.66 -2.54 21.27
CA GLY A 127 -8.59 -1.09 21.08
C GLY A 127 -7.29 -0.58 20.43
N TYR A 128 -6.32 -1.45 20.14
CA TYR A 128 -5.02 -1.07 19.63
C TYR A 128 -4.74 -1.65 18.24
N PRO A 129 -3.96 -0.93 17.39
CA PRO A 129 -3.67 -1.39 16.06
C PRO A 129 -2.61 -2.50 16.05
N THR A 130 -2.93 -3.59 15.36
CA THR A 130 -1.97 -4.60 14.95
C THR A 130 -2.15 -4.93 13.47
N ILE A 131 -1.43 -5.91 12.94
CA ILE A 131 -1.57 -6.35 11.56
C ILE A 131 -2.31 -7.68 11.56
N GLY A 132 -3.54 -7.66 11.05
CA GLY A 132 -4.30 -8.86 10.72
C GLY A 132 -3.77 -9.50 9.44
N VAL A 133 -3.80 -10.82 9.39
CA VAL A 133 -3.42 -11.63 8.23
C VAL A 133 -4.55 -12.58 7.89
N GLY A 134 -4.85 -12.73 6.61
CA GLY A 134 -5.83 -13.68 6.12
C GLY A 134 -5.52 -14.06 4.67
N TYR A 135 -6.38 -14.89 4.10
CA TYR A 135 -6.26 -15.27 2.70
C TYR A 135 -7.63 -15.56 2.07
N THR A 136 -7.63 -15.57 0.76
CA THR A 136 -8.76 -15.98 -0.08
C THR A 136 -8.25 -16.66 -1.34
N PHE A 137 -9.10 -17.48 -1.96
CA PHE A 137 -8.86 -18.02 -3.30
C PHE A 137 -9.74 -17.36 -4.37
N ASP A 138 -10.86 -16.77 -3.97
CA ASP A 138 -11.98 -16.40 -4.86
C ASP A 138 -12.57 -15.01 -4.59
N PHE A 139 -12.06 -14.28 -3.59
CA PHE A 139 -12.61 -13.01 -3.11
C PHE A 139 -14.08 -13.06 -2.68
N LYS A 140 -14.56 -14.26 -2.34
CA LYS A 140 -15.90 -14.52 -1.80
C LYS A 140 -15.84 -15.18 -0.42
N THR A 141 -14.90 -16.11 -0.25
CA THR A 141 -14.65 -16.83 0.99
C THR A 141 -13.30 -16.38 1.56
N PHE A 142 -13.29 -15.96 2.80
CA PHE A 142 -12.12 -15.38 3.45
C PHE A 142 -11.78 -16.12 4.73
N TYR A 143 -10.48 -16.34 4.96
CA TYR A 143 -9.96 -17.06 6.12
C TYR A 143 -8.98 -16.14 6.87
N GLN A 144 -9.17 -15.99 8.19
CA GLN A 144 -8.26 -15.24 9.05
C GLN A 144 -7.21 -16.16 9.66
N LEU A 145 -5.99 -15.71 9.69
CA LEU A 145 -4.87 -16.31 10.41
C LEU A 145 -4.61 -15.53 11.71
N GLU A 146 -3.54 -15.87 12.42
CA GLU A 146 -3.03 -15.13 13.55
C GLU A 146 -2.72 -13.67 13.20
N ASN A 147 -2.84 -12.76 14.17
CA ASN A 147 -2.27 -11.43 14.02
C ASN A 147 -0.73 -11.54 13.90
N ALA A 148 -0.15 -10.85 12.94
CA ALA A 148 1.29 -10.97 12.67
C ALA A 148 2.16 -10.44 13.83
N PHE A 149 1.69 -9.44 14.55
CA PHE A 149 2.47 -8.74 15.58
C PHE A 149 1.58 -8.38 16.77
N LEU A 150 2.25 -8.10 17.88
CA LEU A 150 1.60 -7.41 19.00
C LEU A 150 1.30 -5.94 18.63
N PRO A 151 0.30 -5.31 19.26
CA PRO A 151 0.17 -3.86 19.20
C PRO A 151 1.49 -3.19 19.71
N PHE A 152 1.95 -2.09 19.14
CA PHE A 152 1.32 -1.27 18.11
C PHE A 152 2.04 -1.46 16.78
N ASN A 153 1.35 -1.90 15.75
CA ASN A 153 1.96 -2.06 14.43
C ASN A 153 0.95 -1.74 13.31
N ARG A 154 1.45 -1.25 12.17
CA ARG A 154 0.66 -0.83 11.01
C ARG A 154 1.39 -1.07 9.70
N ASN A 155 0.70 -0.87 8.59
CA ASN A 155 1.25 -0.91 7.23
C ASN A 155 1.94 -2.23 6.91
N GLY A 156 1.29 -3.35 7.23
CA GLY A 156 1.75 -4.68 6.85
C GLY A 156 1.70 -4.87 5.34
N VAL A 157 2.87 -5.09 4.71
CA VAL A 157 2.98 -5.28 3.27
C VAL A 157 3.87 -6.49 2.99
N LEU A 158 3.27 -7.54 2.43
CA LEU A 158 3.97 -8.79 2.09
C LEU A 158 4.84 -8.62 0.84
N PHE A 159 5.91 -9.37 0.76
CA PHE A 159 6.64 -9.59 -0.50
C PHE A 159 5.92 -10.65 -1.33
N PRO A 160 5.89 -10.52 -2.68
CA PRO A 160 5.05 -11.37 -3.55
C PRO A 160 5.61 -12.78 -3.78
N ARG A 161 6.68 -13.14 -3.12
CA ARG A 161 7.23 -14.49 -3.05
C ARG A 161 8.05 -14.70 -1.78
N LYS A 162 8.34 -15.95 -1.48
CA LYS A 162 9.33 -16.29 -0.47
C LYS A 162 10.74 -15.83 -0.89
N ILE A 163 11.50 -15.37 0.08
CA ILE A 163 12.93 -15.04 -0.04
C ILE A 163 13.66 -16.01 0.89
N ASN A 164 14.62 -16.76 0.37
CA ASN A 164 15.36 -17.77 1.12
C ASN A 164 14.45 -18.77 1.90
N GLY A 165 13.30 -19.11 1.30
CA GLY A 165 12.35 -20.09 1.86
C GLY A 165 11.34 -19.51 2.85
N ASN A 166 11.45 -18.22 3.26
CA ASN A 166 10.56 -17.57 4.21
C ASN A 166 9.69 -16.49 3.53
N TYR A 167 8.52 -16.24 4.10
CA TYR A 167 7.70 -15.08 3.80
C TYR A 167 8.30 -13.85 4.47
N TYR A 168 8.18 -12.69 3.84
CA TYR A 168 8.65 -11.41 4.36
C TYR A 168 7.52 -10.39 4.38
N MET A 169 7.50 -9.55 5.41
CA MET A 169 6.54 -8.47 5.58
C MET A 169 7.23 -7.20 6.04
N LEU A 170 7.01 -6.11 5.29
CA LEU A 170 7.32 -4.77 5.78
C LEU A 170 6.23 -4.34 6.77
N SER A 171 6.62 -3.65 7.83
CA SER A 171 5.70 -3.10 8.82
C SER A 171 6.24 -1.81 9.43
N ARG A 172 5.36 -1.10 10.15
CA ARG A 172 5.74 0.11 10.89
C ARG A 172 5.24 0.00 12.32
N PRO A 173 6.09 -0.39 13.28
CA PRO A 173 5.81 -0.21 14.70
C PRO A 173 5.51 1.26 15.00
N SER A 174 4.42 1.56 15.68
CA SER A 174 3.94 2.95 15.81
C SER A 174 2.90 3.09 16.89
N ASP A 175 3.23 3.76 17.98
CA ASP A 175 2.30 4.12 19.04
C ASP A 175 1.84 5.59 18.96
N ASN A 176 0.95 5.99 19.86
CA ASN A 176 0.46 7.35 19.98
C ASN A 176 1.08 8.10 21.18
N GLY A 177 2.03 7.47 21.89
CA GLY A 177 2.55 7.96 23.16
C GLY A 177 3.94 8.55 23.10
N HIS A 178 4.82 8.05 23.95
CA HIS A 178 6.16 8.59 24.16
C HIS A 178 7.10 8.40 22.97
N THR A 179 6.79 7.50 22.07
CA THR A 179 7.63 7.16 20.93
C THR A 179 6.81 7.21 19.63
N PRO A 180 6.56 8.42 19.08
CA PRO A 180 5.91 8.55 17.78
C PRO A 180 6.86 8.04 16.70
N PHE A 181 6.70 6.79 16.30
CA PHE A 181 7.56 6.18 15.29
C PHE A 181 7.11 6.42 13.90
N GLY A 182 8.09 6.40 13.02
CA GLY A 182 7.86 6.55 11.65
C GLY A 182 8.69 5.64 10.76
N ASP A 183 9.33 4.61 11.28
CA ASP A 183 10.32 3.81 10.56
C ASP A 183 9.75 2.51 10.02
N ILE A 184 10.30 2.04 8.88
CA ILE A 184 9.92 0.76 8.26
C ILE A 184 10.88 -0.32 8.73
N PHE A 185 10.29 -1.42 9.19
CA PHE A 185 10.96 -2.67 9.53
C PHE A 185 10.52 -3.78 8.59
N VAL A 186 11.30 -4.85 8.53
CA VAL A 186 10.95 -6.10 7.87
C VAL A 186 11.05 -7.25 8.85
N SER A 187 10.15 -8.20 8.71
CA SER A 187 10.12 -9.44 9.50
C SER A 187 9.95 -10.63 8.58
N GLU A 188 10.42 -11.80 9.00
CA GLU A 188 10.24 -13.02 8.26
C GLU A 188 9.38 -14.04 9.02
N SER A 189 8.75 -14.94 8.28
CA SER A 189 7.92 -16.01 8.78
C SER A 189 8.08 -17.27 7.93
N PRO A 190 8.18 -18.47 8.51
CA PRO A 190 8.17 -19.71 7.76
C PRO A 190 6.77 -20.11 7.26
N ASP A 191 5.69 -19.61 7.89
CA ASP A 191 4.34 -20.16 7.77
C ASP A 191 3.20 -19.13 7.81
N MET A 192 3.48 -17.83 7.74
CA MET A 192 2.52 -16.72 7.86
C MET A 192 1.91 -16.53 9.26
N LYS A 193 2.24 -17.36 10.23
CA LYS A 193 1.75 -17.28 11.61
C LYS A 193 2.82 -16.82 12.59
N HIS A 194 4.03 -17.36 12.46
CA HIS A 194 5.15 -17.07 13.36
C HIS A 194 6.07 -16.04 12.72
N TRP A 195 6.00 -14.80 13.17
CA TRP A 195 6.82 -13.69 12.66
C TRP A 195 7.97 -13.36 13.59
N GLY A 196 9.16 -13.22 13.03
CA GLY A 196 10.39 -12.98 13.78
C GLY A 196 11.49 -12.34 12.94
N VAL A 197 12.72 -12.43 13.42
CA VAL A 197 13.94 -11.91 12.75
C VAL A 197 13.74 -10.48 12.27
N HIS A 198 13.21 -9.65 13.16
CA HIS A 198 12.89 -8.24 12.88
C HIS A 198 14.14 -7.44 12.56
N ARG A 199 14.13 -6.70 11.43
CA ARG A 199 15.25 -5.87 11.00
C ARG A 199 14.76 -4.48 10.58
N TYR A 200 15.54 -3.47 10.92
CA TYR A 200 15.35 -2.13 10.42
C TYR A 200 15.63 -2.07 8.90
N VAL A 201 14.79 -1.36 8.17
CA VAL A 201 14.94 -1.13 6.73
C VAL A 201 15.30 0.33 6.47
N MET A 202 14.41 1.25 6.80
CA MET A 202 14.66 2.68 6.60
C MET A 202 13.80 3.52 7.54
N GLY A 203 14.33 4.68 7.92
CA GLY A 203 13.68 5.63 8.82
C GLY A 203 13.32 6.95 8.18
N THR A 204 12.74 7.81 9.01
CA THR A 204 12.47 9.20 8.68
C THR A 204 13.77 9.95 8.38
N ILE A 205 13.66 10.95 7.50
CA ILE A 205 14.78 11.84 7.18
C ILE A 205 14.48 13.22 7.76
N LYS A 206 15.28 13.64 8.71
CA LYS A 206 15.23 14.97 9.34
C LYS A 206 16.29 15.86 8.71
N GLY A 207 15.85 16.83 7.92
CA GLY A 207 16.75 17.76 7.25
C GLY A 207 16.05 18.44 6.07
N ASP A 208 16.59 19.56 5.62
CA ASP A 208 15.93 20.45 4.65
C ASP A 208 15.69 19.79 3.28
N GLU A 209 16.57 18.87 2.89
CA GLU A 209 16.54 18.30 1.54
C GLU A 209 15.49 17.19 1.32
N SER A 210 14.97 16.58 2.40
CA SER A 210 14.00 15.50 2.34
C SER A 210 12.96 15.58 3.46
N ALA A 211 12.71 16.77 3.96
CA ALA A 211 11.81 17.02 5.09
C ALA A 211 10.38 16.53 4.87
N TRP A 212 9.96 16.30 3.63
CA TRP A 212 8.64 15.75 3.29
C TRP A 212 8.35 14.39 3.95
N GLN A 213 9.35 13.72 4.48
CA GLN A 213 9.29 12.42 5.16
C GLN A 213 9.90 12.45 6.56
N SER A 214 9.82 13.60 7.24
CA SER A 214 10.51 13.82 8.52
C SER A 214 9.75 13.34 9.74
N THR A 215 8.43 13.11 9.65
CA THR A 215 7.59 12.71 10.79
C THR A 215 7.43 11.20 10.86
N LYS A 216 7.04 10.58 9.77
CA LYS A 216 6.88 9.13 9.65
C LYS A 216 6.91 8.70 8.19
N ILE A 217 7.26 7.43 7.97
CA ILE A 217 7.18 6.76 6.67
C ILE A 217 6.46 5.42 6.84
N GLY A 218 5.95 4.84 5.77
CA GLY A 218 5.33 3.52 5.82
C GLY A 218 5.22 2.91 4.44
N ALA A 219 5.35 1.58 4.35
CA ALA A 219 5.19 0.85 3.11
C ALA A 219 3.79 1.09 2.52
N GLY A 220 3.73 1.23 1.22
CA GLY A 220 2.51 1.49 0.48
C GLY A 220 2.03 0.25 -0.28
N CYS A 221 2.49 0.09 -1.52
CA CYS A 221 2.14 -1.02 -2.38
C CYS A 221 2.96 -2.28 -2.07
N ILE A 222 2.47 -3.43 -2.52
CA ILE A 222 3.28 -4.67 -2.58
C ILE A 222 4.59 -4.37 -3.34
N PRO A 223 5.76 -4.78 -2.81
CA PRO A 223 7.04 -4.57 -3.47
C PRO A 223 7.04 -5.15 -4.89
N ILE A 224 7.50 -4.37 -5.85
CA ILE A 224 7.63 -4.79 -7.25
C ILE A 224 9.00 -5.42 -7.44
N GLU A 225 9.04 -6.67 -7.85
CA GLU A 225 10.29 -7.33 -8.18
C GLU A 225 10.86 -6.79 -9.48
N THR A 226 12.13 -6.40 -9.45
CA THR A 226 12.89 -5.99 -10.63
C THR A 226 14.22 -6.73 -10.68
N GLU A 227 14.87 -6.75 -11.83
CA GLU A 227 16.23 -7.34 -11.98
C GLU A 227 17.28 -6.68 -11.07
N GLU A 228 17.01 -5.48 -10.57
CA GLU A 228 17.96 -4.70 -9.75
C GLU A 228 17.63 -4.71 -8.25
N GLY A 229 16.45 -5.18 -7.84
CA GLY A 229 16.00 -5.18 -6.47
C GLY A 229 14.48 -5.07 -6.35
N TRP A 230 14.00 -4.99 -5.12
CA TRP A 230 12.59 -4.75 -4.80
C TRP A 230 12.30 -3.25 -4.87
N LEU A 231 11.50 -2.82 -5.83
CA LEU A 231 11.02 -1.44 -5.90
C LEU A 231 9.83 -1.28 -4.95
N VAL A 232 10.04 -0.52 -3.87
CA VAL A 232 9.04 -0.22 -2.84
C VAL A 232 8.52 1.19 -3.03
N ILE A 233 7.22 1.33 -3.30
CA ILE A 233 6.52 2.61 -3.26
C ILE A 233 6.01 2.79 -1.83
N TYR A 234 6.38 3.89 -1.18
CA TYR A 234 6.05 4.16 0.21
C TYR A 234 5.48 5.58 0.38
N HIS A 235 4.81 5.83 1.50
CA HIS A 235 4.42 7.19 1.87
C HIS A 235 5.39 7.78 2.87
N GLY A 236 5.64 9.08 2.74
CA GLY A 236 6.32 9.90 3.70
C GLY A 236 5.44 11.04 4.18
N VAL A 237 5.60 11.44 5.43
CA VAL A 237 4.74 12.40 6.10
C VAL A 237 5.57 13.49 6.76
N ILE A 238 5.13 14.71 6.57
CA ILE A 238 5.60 15.88 7.32
C ILE A 238 4.45 16.48 8.12
N ASN A 239 4.73 16.95 9.32
CA ASN A 239 3.80 17.75 10.10
C ASN A 239 3.99 19.24 9.75
N THR A 240 2.91 19.93 9.44
CA THR A 240 2.87 21.33 9.10
C THR A 240 1.90 22.09 9.99
N CYS A 241 1.84 23.44 9.88
CA CYS A 241 0.84 24.25 10.58
C CYS A 241 -0.61 23.85 10.25
N ASN A 242 -0.83 23.19 9.10
CA ASN A 242 -2.13 22.73 8.63
C ASN A 242 -2.30 21.20 8.75
N GLY A 243 -1.61 20.57 9.68
CA GLY A 243 -1.65 19.13 9.94
C GLY A 243 -0.65 18.35 9.10
N PHE A 244 -0.91 17.05 8.98
CA PHE A 244 -0.04 16.13 8.24
C PHE A 244 -0.22 16.26 6.74
N VAL A 245 0.90 16.21 6.01
CA VAL A 245 0.90 16.12 4.54
C VAL A 245 1.59 14.84 4.13
N TYR A 246 0.87 13.98 3.42
CA TYR A 246 1.35 12.69 2.93
C TYR A 246 1.78 12.78 1.48
N ARG A 247 2.96 12.26 1.17
CA ARG A 247 3.53 12.20 -0.17
C ARG A 247 4.05 10.81 -0.47
N MET A 248 4.20 10.48 -1.75
CA MET A 248 4.80 9.21 -2.17
C MET A 248 6.29 9.37 -2.47
N GLY A 249 7.06 8.37 -2.11
CA GLY A 249 8.44 8.15 -2.52
C GLY A 249 8.66 6.73 -2.97
N CYS A 250 9.86 6.41 -3.42
CA CYS A 250 10.24 5.04 -3.70
C CYS A 250 11.65 4.72 -3.20
N ALA A 251 11.87 3.44 -2.95
CA ALA A 251 13.16 2.88 -2.56
C ALA A 251 13.39 1.56 -3.31
N LEU A 252 14.64 1.23 -3.52
CA LEU A 252 15.08 -0.06 -4.06
C LEU A 252 15.77 -0.82 -2.95
N LEU A 253 15.28 -2.03 -2.64
CA LEU A 253 15.85 -2.91 -1.64
C LEU A 253 16.54 -4.09 -2.31
N ASP A 254 17.50 -4.69 -1.62
CA ASP A 254 18.19 -5.89 -2.08
C ASP A 254 17.24 -7.09 -2.20
N LEU A 255 17.40 -7.92 -3.24
CA LEU A 255 16.50 -9.04 -3.53
C LEU A 255 16.54 -10.15 -2.46
N GLU A 256 17.73 -10.44 -1.92
CA GLU A 256 17.94 -11.53 -0.98
C GLU A 256 17.98 -11.05 0.48
N GLN A 257 18.28 -9.77 0.67
CA GLN A 257 18.37 -9.13 1.98
C GLN A 257 17.52 -7.86 2.02
N PRO A 258 16.18 -7.97 2.03
CA PRO A 258 15.26 -6.85 1.82
C PRO A 258 15.32 -5.76 2.91
N TRP A 259 16.14 -5.95 3.94
CA TRP A 259 16.47 -4.89 4.90
C TRP A 259 17.59 -3.96 4.43
N LYS A 260 18.28 -4.28 3.32
CA LYS A 260 19.31 -3.42 2.73
C LYS A 260 18.68 -2.49 1.69
N VAL A 261 18.72 -1.20 1.97
CA VAL A 261 18.30 -0.16 1.02
C VAL A 261 19.45 0.11 0.05
N LEU A 262 19.25 -0.24 -1.21
CA LEU A 262 20.22 0.02 -2.28
C LEU A 262 20.12 1.48 -2.74
N LYS A 263 18.89 2.01 -2.83
CA LYS A 263 18.61 3.37 -3.29
C LYS A 263 17.30 3.88 -2.70
N ARG A 264 17.17 5.20 -2.51
CA ARG A 264 15.96 5.86 -2.02
C ARG A 264 15.82 7.24 -2.66
N THR A 265 14.61 7.63 -3.05
CA THR A 265 14.37 8.97 -3.61
C THR A 265 14.57 10.06 -2.57
N LYS A 266 15.28 11.12 -2.96
CA LYS A 266 15.41 12.35 -2.18
C LYS A 266 14.13 13.17 -2.23
N ASN A 267 13.56 13.33 -3.43
CA ASN A 267 12.30 14.04 -3.65
C ASN A 267 11.12 13.06 -3.63
N TYR A 268 9.93 13.58 -3.35
CA TYR A 268 8.70 12.83 -3.55
C TYR A 268 8.44 12.59 -5.05
N ILE A 269 7.72 11.52 -5.35
CA ILE A 269 7.31 11.17 -6.73
C ILE A 269 5.87 11.60 -7.03
N LEU A 270 5.05 11.79 -5.98
CA LEU A 270 3.70 12.37 -6.04
C LEU A 270 3.40 13.10 -4.72
N ALA A 271 2.70 14.23 -4.81
CA ALA A 271 2.23 15.03 -3.67
C ALA A 271 0.79 15.47 -3.89
N PRO A 272 0.02 15.80 -2.83
CA PRO A 272 -1.33 16.32 -2.98
C PRO A 272 -1.32 17.66 -3.74
N HIS A 273 -2.07 17.74 -4.84
CA HIS A 273 -2.25 18.97 -5.63
C HIS A 273 -3.70 19.14 -6.10
N GLU A 274 -4.41 18.05 -6.32
CA GLU A 274 -5.79 18.10 -6.77
C GLU A 274 -6.75 18.35 -5.59
N ILE A 275 -7.91 18.93 -5.88
CA ILE A 275 -8.90 19.26 -4.85
C ILE A 275 -9.28 18.00 -4.03
N TYR A 276 -9.50 16.87 -4.70
CA TYR A 276 -9.87 15.61 -4.06
C TYR A 276 -8.73 14.97 -3.24
N GLU A 277 -7.50 15.47 -3.34
CA GLU A 277 -6.36 15.07 -2.50
C GLU A 277 -6.11 16.05 -1.34
N CYS A 278 -6.51 17.31 -1.53
CA CYS A 278 -6.29 18.39 -0.59
C CYS A 278 -7.48 18.63 0.34
N MET A 279 -8.68 18.16 -0.03
CA MET A 279 -9.92 18.34 0.73
C MET A 279 -10.65 17.03 0.90
N GLY A 280 -10.91 16.66 2.16
CA GLY A 280 -11.62 15.43 2.52
C GLY A 280 -11.62 15.21 4.02
N ASP A 281 -11.85 13.96 4.44
CA ASP A 281 -11.93 13.59 5.86
C ASP A 281 -10.56 13.78 6.56
N VAL A 282 -9.45 13.55 5.83
CA VAL A 282 -8.09 13.96 6.23
C VAL A 282 -7.43 14.68 5.05
N PRO A 283 -7.27 16.01 5.11
CA PRO A 283 -6.76 16.79 4.00
C PRO A 283 -5.28 16.51 3.71
N ASN A 284 -4.84 16.80 2.46
CA ASN A 284 -3.45 16.71 2.01
C ASN A 284 -2.84 15.30 2.06
N VAL A 285 -3.60 14.30 1.58
CA VAL A 285 -3.16 12.91 1.57
C VAL A 285 -3.15 12.34 0.14
N VAL A 286 -2.01 11.75 -0.23
CA VAL A 286 -1.88 10.75 -1.30
C VAL A 286 -1.24 9.50 -0.69
N PHE A 287 -2.02 8.42 -0.53
CA PHE A 287 -1.62 7.23 0.20
C PHE A 287 -1.59 5.99 -0.72
N PRO A 288 -0.41 5.52 -1.16
CA PRO A 288 -0.30 4.41 -2.10
C PRO A 288 -0.69 3.09 -1.42
N CYS A 289 -1.50 2.26 -2.11
CA CYS A 289 -2.02 1.02 -1.54
C CYS A 289 -1.82 -0.19 -2.43
N ALA A 290 -1.94 -0.04 -3.75
CA ALA A 290 -1.70 -1.11 -4.70
C ALA A 290 -0.97 -0.60 -5.94
N ALA A 291 -0.21 -1.48 -6.58
CA ALA A 291 0.43 -1.22 -7.86
C ALA A 291 0.24 -2.44 -8.77
N LEU A 292 -0.44 -2.26 -9.88
CA LEU A 292 -0.46 -3.21 -10.98
C LEU A 292 0.75 -2.95 -11.87
N THR A 293 1.40 -4.01 -12.31
CA THR A 293 2.61 -3.91 -13.14
C THR A 293 2.50 -4.76 -14.39
N ASP A 294 2.97 -4.21 -15.49
CA ASP A 294 3.15 -4.94 -16.74
C ASP A 294 4.65 -5.14 -16.99
N ALA A 295 5.10 -6.39 -16.90
CA ALA A 295 6.52 -6.73 -17.05
C ALA A 295 7.02 -6.52 -18.47
N GLU A 296 6.17 -6.58 -19.48
CA GLU A 296 6.59 -6.40 -20.88
C GLU A 296 6.90 -4.93 -21.18
N THR A 297 6.05 -4.01 -20.75
CA THR A 297 6.18 -2.58 -21.04
C THR A 297 6.88 -1.78 -19.93
N GLY A 298 6.93 -2.32 -18.71
CA GLY A 298 7.41 -1.61 -17.54
C GLY A 298 6.43 -0.57 -16.98
N ARG A 299 5.16 -0.65 -17.41
CA ARG A 299 4.08 0.22 -16.94
C ARG A 299 3.66 -0.13 -15.53
N ILE A 300 3.30 0.88 -14.75
CA ILE A 300 2.84 0.74 -13.36
C ILE A 300 1.59 1.59 -13.19
N ALA A 301 0.48 0.98 -12.73
CA ALA A 301 -0.73 1.66 -12.32
C ALA A 301 -0.84 1.63 -10.79
N ILE A 302 -0.90 2.81 -10.16
CA ILE A 302 -0.85 2.98 -8.70
C ILE A 302 -2.23 3.42 -8.22
N TYR A 303 -2.87 2.60 -7.40
CA TYR A 303 -4.10 2.95 -6.68
C TYR A 303 -3.73 3.61 -5.34
N TYR A 304 -4.38 4.72 -5.04
CA TYR A 304 -4.05 5.48 -3.83
C TYR A 304 -5.28 6.12 -3.20
N GLY A 305 -5.25 6.25 -1.89
CA GLY A 305 -6.25 7.03 -1.14
C GLY A 305 -5.98 8.52 -1.28
N CYS A 306 -7.05 9.28 -1.49
CA CYS A 306 -7.02 10.73 -1.65
C CYS A 306 -7.79 11.37 -0.51
N ALA A 307 -7.11 12.20 0.30
CA ALA A 307 -7.67 12.93 1.44
C ALA A 307 -8.52 12.05 2.40
N ASP A 308 -8.15 10.77 2.54
CA ASP A 308 -8.89 9.74 3.28
C ASP A 308 -10.40 9.69 2.95
N THR A 309 -10.76 9.92 1.69
CA THR A 309 -12.15 10.10 1.28
C THR A 309 -12.52 9.31 0.03
N VAL A 310 -11.67 9.35 -1.00
CA VAL A 310 -11.92 8.75 -2.31
C VAL A 310 -10.69 7.98 -2.80
N THR A 311 -10.87 7.15 -3.83
CA THR A 311 -9.76 6.41 -4.44
C THR A 311 -9.35 7.04 -5.76
N GLY A 312 -8.07 7.34 -5.87
CA GLY A 312 -7.43 7.82 -7.10
C GLY A 312 -6.58 6.74 -7.77
N LEU A 313 -6.28 6.98 -9.04
CA LEU A 313 -5.43 6.16 -9.88
C LEU A 313 -4.35 7.01 -10.52
N ALA A 314 -3.10 6.61 -10.38
CA ALA A 314 -1.95 7.24 -11.01
C ALA A 314 -1.18 6.22 -11.87
N ARG A 315 -0.30 6.72 -12.70
CA ARG A 315 0.52 5.95 -13.63
C ARG A 315 1.98 6.28 -13.47
N SER A 316 2.80 5.29 -13.75
CA SER A 316 4.24 5.47 -13.89
C SER A 316 4.83 4.44 -14.82
N GLU A 317 6.11 4.57 -15.09
CA GLU A 317 6.93 3.54 -15.76
C GLU A 317 8.13 3.20 -14.86
N GLU A 318 8.52 1.92 -14.79
CA GLU A 318 9.65 1.48 -13.98
C GLU A 318 10.90 2.32 -14.26
N ARG A 319 11.19 2.58 -15.53
CA ARG A 319 12.36 3.38 -15.96
C ARG A 319 12.37 4.80 -15.37
N ARG A 320 11.20 5.41 -15.10
CA ARG A 320 11.08 6.75 -14.54
C ARG A 320 11.26 6.74 -13.03
N VAL A 321 10.54 5.88 -12.34
CA VAL A 321 10.66 5.71 -10.89
C VAL A 321 12.05 5.20 -10.53
N GLY A 322 12.57 4.21 -11.27
CA GLY A 322 13.93 3.71 -11.12
C GLY A 322 14.99 4.79 -11.39
N LYS A 323 14.78 5.70 -12.34
CA LYS A 323 15.67 6.83 -12.57
C LYS A 323 15.68 7.81 -11.40
N GLU A 324 14.53 8.15 -10.84
CA GLU A 324 14.46 9.00 -9.64
C GLU A 324 15.17 8.36 -8.44
N CYS A 325 15.05 7.05 -8.26
CA CYS A 325 15.83 6.33 -7.27
C CYS A 325 17.35 6.38 -7.55
N ARG A 326 17.77 6.40 -8.84
CA ARG A 326 19.20 6.37 -9.24
C ARG A 326 19.85 7.75 -9.32
N SER A 327 19.11 8.80 -9.70
CA SER A 327 19.70 10.09 -10.14
C SER A 327 19.99 11.07 -8.99
N ARG A 328 19.49 10.81 -7.77
CA ARG A 328 19.63 11.73 -6.64
C ARG A 328 19.92 10.98 -5.35
N TRP A 329 21.12 10.45 -5.30
CA TRP A 329 21.65 9.70 -4.17
C TRP A 329 21.95 10.63 -2.98
N SER A 330 21.44 10.30 -1.82
CA SER A 330 22.02 10.70 -0.56
C SER A 330 22.70 9.47 0.03
N PRO A 331 24.04 9.47 0.19
CA PRO A 331 24.70 8.38 0.89
C PRO A 331 24.35 8.48 2.37
N TYR A 332 23.62 7.52 2.88
CA TYR A 332 23.50 7.33 4.32
C TYR A 332 24.47 6.22 4.73
N HIS A 333 25.46 6.63 5.44
CA HIS A 333 26.27 5.79 6.33
C HIS A 333 25.65 5.80 7.72
#